data_cca4975dd9e8f2de49d34979e1f562de
#
_entry.id   cca4975dd9e8f2de49d34979e1f562de
#
_cell.length_a   1.000
_cell.length_b   1.000
_cell.length_c   1.000
_cell.angle_alpha   90.00
_cell.angle_beta   90.00
_cell.angle_gamma   90.00
#
_symmetry.space_group_name_H-M   'P 1'
#
loop_
_entity.id
_entity.type
_entity.pdbx_description
1 polymer ?
#
loop_
_entity_poly.entity_id
_entity_poly.type
_entity_poly.pdbx_seq_one_letter_code
_entity_poly.pdbx_strand_id
1 'polypeptide(L)'
;YDGYHFSKACADIYNPFSLFNAFNSKEYKNYWFSTGTPTFLIDILRHADFDVRALEGVEATDEQFDAPTEQITSPIPVLYQSGYLTIKGYDRNFQIYRLAYPNGEVRKGFIESLLPSYVHLPAQNNTFYVVSFLRDLMKGDVESCLERTRSFFASIPKDLDNKTEKHYQTIFYLLFRLSLIHISEPT
;
A
#
# COMPACT_ATOMS: atom_id res chain seq x y z
N TYR A 1 0.34 -14.91 4.78
CA TYR A 1 -0.60 -15.29 3.70
C TYR A 1 -2.05 -15.45 4.16
N ASP A 2 -2.34 -15.36 5.45
CA ASP A 2 -3.67 -15.35 6.05
C ASP A 2 -4.27 -13.95 6.15
N GLY A 3 -5.34 -13.81 6.95
CA GLY A 3 -5.94 -12.52 7.32
C GLY A 3 -7.02 -12.03 6.39
N TYR A 4 -7.46 -12.83 5.43
CA TYR A 4 -8.62 -12.49 4.60
C TYR A 4 -9.92 -12.83 5.32
N HIS A 5 -10.84 -11.86 5.36
CA HIS A 5 -12.21 -12.02 5.86
C HIS A 5 -13.22 -11.59 4.81
N PHE A 6 -14.18 -12.44 4.52
CA PHE A 6 -15.24 -12.19 3.56
C PHE A 6 -16.63 -12.05 4.22
N SER A 7 -16.69 -12.11 5.54
CA SER A 7 -17.93 -11.87 6.30
C SER A 7 -17.63 -11.34 7.71
N LYS A 8 -18.71 -10.88 8.40
CA LYS A 8 -18.65 -10.29 9.75
C LYS A 8 -18.13 -11.24 10.84
N ALA A 9 -18.18 -12.56 10.63
CA ALA A 9 -17.96 -13.60 11.63
C ALA A 9 -17.06 -14.75 11.13
N CYS A 10 -16.25 -14.54 10.09
CA CYS A 10 -15.34 -15.56 9.60
C CYS A 10 -14.02 -15.61 10.37
N ALA A 11 -13.45 -16.81 10.44
CA ALA A 11 -12.04 -16.99 10.77
C ALA A 11 -11.16 -16.45 9.64
N ASP A 12 -9.90 -16.17 9.94
CA ASP A 12 -8.89 -15.80 8.94
C ASP A 12 -8.76 -16.89 7.86
N ILE A 13 -8.76 -16.48 6.61
CA ILE A 13 -8.62 -17.35 5.46
C ILE A 13 -7.28 -17.06 4.80
N TYR A 14 -6.54 -18.11 4.46
CA TYR A 14 -5.30 -18.02 3.71
C TYR A 14 -5.54 -17.69 2.24
N ASN A 15 -4.64 -16.93 1.65
CA ASN A 15 -4.58 -16.81 0.21
C ASN A 15 -4.07 -18.13 -0.40
N PRO A 16 -4.88 -18.86 -1.18
CA PRO A 16 -4.49 -20.17 -1.71
C PRO A 16 -3.29 -20.09 -2.65
N PHE A 17 -3.19 -19.03 -3.46
CA PHE A 17 -2.09 -18.84 -4.41
C PHE A 17 -0.76 -18.63 -3.69
N SER A 18 -0.71 -17.70 -2.74
CA SER A 18 0.52 -17.44 -1.97
C SER A 18 0.93 -18.66 -1.16
N LEU A 19 -0.03 -19.33 -0.52
CA LEU A 19 0.22 -20.53 0.28
C LEU A 19 0.77 -21.68 -0.58
N PHE A 20 0.16 -21.96 -1.72
CA PHE A 20 0.61 -23.00 -2.65
C PHE A 20 2.02 -22.74 -3.16
N ASN A 21 2.33 -21.52 -3.55
CA ASN A 21 3.68 -21.16 -4.00
C ASN A 21 4.72 -21.27 -2.89
N ALA A 22 4.38 -20.88 -1.64
CA ALA A 22 5.27 -21.04 -0.50
C ALA A 22 5.58 -22.52 -0.22
N PHE A 23 4.59 -23.41 -0.28
CA PHE A 23 4.82 -24.86 -0.13
C PHE A 23 5.65 -25.47 -1.26
N ASN A 24 5.40 -25.03 -2.49
CA ASN A 24 6.11 -25.53 -3.66
C ASN A 24 7.60 -25.10 -3.68
N SER A 25 7.85 -23.84 -3.39
CA SER A 25 9.22 -23.30 -3.38
C SER A 25 9.98 -23.56 -2.07
N LYS A 26 9.27 -23.87 -0.98
CA LYS A 26 9.79 -23.96 0.40
C LYS A 26 10.44 -22.65 0.89
N GLU A 27 9.99 -21.54 0.36
CA GLU A 27 10.49 -20.20 0.68
C GLU A 27 9.32 -19.27 1.02
N TYR A 28 9.55 -18.36 1.98
CA TYR A 28 8.61 -17.30 2.29
C TYR A 28 8.97 -16.06 1.47
N LYS A 29 8.16 -15.77 0.43
CA LYS A 29 8.33 -14.63 -0.47
C LYS A 29 6.99 -13.91 -0.68
N ASN A 30 7.06 -12.73 -1.26
CA ASN A 30 5.87 -12.00 -1.69
C ASN A 30 5.36 -12.57 -3.02
N TYR A 31 4.46 -13.55 -2.95
CA TYR A 31 3.87 -14.20 -4.13
C TYR A 31 2.67 -13.44 -4.69
N TRP A 32 1.97 -12.67 -3.87
CA TRP A 32 0.78 -11.94 -4.27
C TRP A 32 1.03 -11.06 -5.52
N PHE A 33 2.16 -10.36 -5.53
CA PHE A 33 2.55 -9.44 -6.62
C PHE A 33 3.34 -10.10 -7.76
N SER A 34 3.56 -11.41 -7.74
CA SER A 34 4.30 -12.12 -8.79
C SER A 34 3.61 -12.07 -10.17
N THR A 35 2.32 -11.78 -10.20
CA THR A 35 1.51 -11.70 -11.41
C THR A 35 1.48 -10.31 -12.06
N GLY A 36 2.10 -9.32 -11.44
CA GLY A 36 2.23 -7.96 -12.00
C GLY A 36 1.87 -6.84 -11.02
N THR A 37 2.30 -5.64 -11.36
CA THR A 37 1.99 -4.42 -10.60
C THR A 37 0.54 -4.00 -10.86
N PRO A 38 -0.23 -3.61 -9.86
CA PRO A 38 -1.62 -3.20 -10.01
C PRO A 38 -1.74 -1.76 -10.57
N THR A 39 -1.18 -1.49 -11.76
CA THR A 39 -1.15 -0.15 -12.37
C THR A 39 -2.53 0.49 -12.46
N PHE A 40 -3.52 -0.29 -12.87
CA PHE A 40 -4.91 0.16 -12.94
C PHE A 40 -5.43 0.69 -11.59
N LEU A 41 -5.15 -0.02 -10.48
CA LEU A 41 -5.56 0.41 -9.14
C LEU A 41 -4.83 1.68 -8.70
N ILE A 42 -3.56 1.79 -9.04
CA ILE A 42 -2.76 2.98 -8.73
C ILE A 42 -3.29 4.19 -9.48
N ASP A 43 -3.65 4.02 -10.74
CA ASP A 43 -4.23 5.08 -11.56
C ASP A 43 -5.59 5.55 -10.99
N ILE A 44 -6.44 4.63 -10.53
CA ILE A 44 -7.69 4.97 -9.86
C ILE A 44 -7.41 5.79 -8.58
N LEU A 45 -6.46 5.37 -7.73
CA LEU A 45 -6.12 6.10 -6.51
C LEU A 45 -5.65 7.52 -6.80
N ARG A 46 -4.84 7.69 -7.83
CA ARG A 46 -4.33 9.00 -8.25
C ARG A 46 -5.42 9.89 -8.82
N HIS A 47 -6.27 9.36 -9.72
CA HIS A 47 -7.37 10.14 -10.32
C HIS A 47 -8.45 10.52 -9.30
N ALA A 48 -8.71 9.65 -8.33
CA ALA A 48 -9.65 9.94 -7.25
C ALA A 48 -9.05 10.86 -6.16
N ASP A 49 -7.78 11.25 -6.28
CA ASP A 49 -7.04 11.97 -5.22
C ASP A 49 -7.24 11.33 -3.84
N PHE A 50 -7.22 10.00 -3.81
CA PHE A 50 -7.49 9.23 -2.61
C PHE A 50 -6.34 9.30 -1.61
N ASP A 51 -6.67 9.45 -0.34
CA ASP A 51 -5.66 9.42 0.72
C ASP A 51 -5.24 7.98 1.03
N VAL A 52 -4.11 7.56 0.48
CA VAL A 52 -3.60 6.19 0.66
C VAL A 52 -3.30 5.83 2.11
N ARG A 53 -3.17 6.84 3.01
CA ARG A 53 -2.99 6.63 4.45
C ARG A 53 -4.23 6.00 5.07
N ALA A 54 -5.40 6.30 4.53
CA ALA A 54 -6.66 5.75 5.00
C ALA A 54 -6.80 4.24 4.78
N LEU A 55 -6.02 3.64 3.86
CA LEU A 55 -6.10 2.21 3.55
C LEU A 55 -5.75 1.27 4.72
N GLU A 56 -5.21 1.79 5.81
CA GLU A 56 -4.94 1.02 7.03
C GLU A 56 -6.15 0.93 7.97
N GLY A 57 -7.29 1.51 7.60
CA GLY A 57 -8.51 1.51 8.42
C GLY A 57 -9.65 2.30 7.79
N VAL A 58 -10.05 1.91 6.58
CA VAL A 58 -11.18 2.55 5.87
C VAL A 58 -12.48 2.12 6.51
N GLU A 59 -13.31 3.09 6.86
CA GLU A 59 -14.70 2.85 7.24
C GLU A 59 -15.60 2.93 6.01
N ALA A 60 -16.47 1.92 5.83
CA ALA A 60 -17.39 1.84 4.70
C ALA A 60 -18.68 1.10 5.05
N THR A 61 -19.77 1.48 4.41
CA THR A 61 -21.02 0.72 4.44
C THR A 61 -21.00 -0.43 3.42
N ASP A 62 -21.88 -1.40 3.53
CA ASP A 62 -22.04 -2.50 2.55
C ASP A 62 -22.14 -1.94 1.12
N GLU A 63 -22.94 -0.91 0.91
CA GLU A 63 -23.17 -0.29 -0.39
C GLU A 63 -21.90 0.34 -0.98
N GLN A 64 -21.00 0.81 -0.12
CA GLN A 64 -19.77 1.50 -0.56
C GLN A 64 -18.68 0.57 -1.04
N PHE A 65 -18.54 -0.63 -0.50
CA PHE A 65 -17.47 -1.55 -0.92
C PHE A 65 -17.96 -2.70 -1.82
N ASP A 66 -19.27 -2.94 -1.89
CA ASP A 66 -19.90 -3.92 -2.79
C ASP A 66 -20.48 -3.25 -4.06
N ALA A 67 -20.20 -1.97 -4.26
CA ALA A 67 -20.67 -1.24 -5.41
C ALA A 67 -20.09 -1.80 -6.73
N PRO A 68 -20.86 -1.78 -7.83
CA PRO A 68 -20.34 -2.16 -9.15
C PRO A 68 -19.14 -1.30 -9.55
N THR A 69 -18.08 -1.93 -10.06
CA THR A 69 -16.83 -1.26 -10.46
C THR A 69 -16.96 -0.41 -11.73
N GLU A 70 -18.09 -0.43 -12.39
CA GLU A 70 -18.35 0.32 -13.63
C GLU A 70 -18.54 1.84 -13.40
N GLN A 71 -18.89 2.23 -12.17
CA GLN A 71 -19.03 3.64 -11.77
C GLN A 71 -18.04 3.99 -10.67
N ILE A 72 -16.77 4.11 -11.03
CA ILE A 72 -15.69 4.30 -10.06
C ILE A 72 -15.69 5.76 -9.56
N THR A 73 -16.50 6.04 -8.56
CA THR A 73 -16.43 7.29 -7.78
C THR A 73 -15.50 7.14 -6.56
N SER A 74 -15.20 5.91 -6.15
CA SER A 74 -14.34 5.57 -5.02
C SER A 74 -13.46 4.38 -5.36
N PRO A 75 -12.17 4.34 -4.98
CA PRO A 75 -11.30 3.20 -5.19
C PRO A 75 -11.62 2.00 -4.28
N ILE A 76 -12.41 2.19 -3.22
CA ILE A 76 -12.67 1.18 -2.18
C ILE A 76 -13.28 -0.11 -2.73
N PRO A 77 -14.36 -0.08 -3.56
CA PRO A 77 -14.92 -1.31 -4.12
C PRO A 77 -13.89 -2.13 -4.90
N VAL A 78 -13.10 -1.47 -5.74
CA VAL A 78 -12.10 -2.12 -6.56
C VAL A 78 -11.00 -2.74 -5.70
N LEU A 79 -10.51 -2.03 -4.69
CA LEU A 79 -9.50 -2.53 -3.76
C LEU A 79 -9.99 -3.73 -2.94
N TYR A 80 -11.26 -3.71 -2.51
CA TYR A 80 -11.86 -4.81 -1.76
C TYR A 80 -12.07 -6.03 -2.66
N GLN A 81 -12.70 -5.86 -3.82
CA GLN A 81 -12.99 -6.95 -4.76
C GLN A 81 -11.71 -7.56 -5.36
N SER A 82 -10.64 -6.77 -5.49
CA SER A 82 -9.33 -7.25 -5.94
C SER A 82 -8.48 -7.85 -4.81
N GLY A 83 -8.98 -7.89 -3.57
CA GLY A 83 -8.28 -8.51 -2.44
C GLY A 83 -7.16 -7.67 -1.81
N TYR A 84 -7.05 -6.39 -2.11
CA TYR A 84 -6.12 -5.47 -1.43
C TYR A 84 -6.64 -5.01 -0.08
N LEU A 85 -7.96 -4.98 0.08
CA LEU A 85 -8.62 -4.74 1.35
C LEU A 85 -9.48 -5.94 1.73
N THR A 86 -9.69 -6.11 3.02
CA THR A 86 -10.58 -7.12 3.59
C THR A 86 -11.29 -6.57 4.81
N ILE A 87 -12.33 -7.24 5.27
CA ILE A 87 -13.06 -6.85 6.48
C ILE A 87 -12.19 -7.17 7.70
N LYS A 88 -11.88 -6.16 8.51
CA LYS A 88 -11.15 -6.28 9.79
C LYS A 88 -12.01 -6.01 11.00
N GLY A 89 -13.23 -5.53 10.81
CA GLY A 89 -14.17 -5.29 11.88
C GLY A 89 -15.53 -4.84 11.37
N TYR A 90 -16.51 -4.92 12.23
CA TYR A 90 -17.87 -4.46 11.96
C TYR A 90 -18.48 -3.83 13.21
N ASP A 91 -18.88 -2.57 13.11
CA ASP A 91 -19.65 -1.90 14.15
C ASP A 91 -21.14 -2.16 13.92
N ARG A 92 -21.76 -2.90 14.86
CA ARG A 92 -23.19 -3.26 14.79
C ARG A 92 -24.11 -2.08 15.03
N ASN A 93 -23.69 -1.08 15.81
CA ASN A 93 -24.51 0.06 16.15
C ASN A 93 -24.67 1.01 14.97
N PHE A 94 -23.60 1.20 14.22
CA PHE A 94 -23.56 2.12 13.07
C PHE A 94 -23.64 1.39 11.72
N GLN A 95 -23.60 0.06 11.72
CA GLN A 95 -23.58 -0.78 10.52
C GLN A 95 -22.40 -0.43 9.58
N ILE A 96 -21.25 -0.13 10.18
CA ILE A 96 -20.04 0.27 9.48
C ILE A 96 -19.01 -0.85 9.53
N TYR A 97 -18.41 -1.17 8.39
CA TYR A 97 -17.27 -2.06 8.28
C TYR A 97 -15.97 -1.28 8.37
N ARG A 98 -14.99 -1.88 8.99
CA ARG A 98 -13.61 -1.41 8.94
C ARG A 98 -12.83 -2.32 7.99
N LEU A 99 -12.35 -1.74 6.90
CA LEU A 99 -11.54 -2.41 5.89
C LEU A 99 -10.08 -2.03 6.07
N ALA A 100 -9.17 -3.00 5.93
CA ALA A 100 -7.73 -2.77 5.91
C ALA A 100 -7.04 -3.86 5.08
N TYR A 101 -5.72 -3.75 4.93
CA TYR A 101 -4.94 -4.79 4.27
C TYR A 101 -5.13 -6.15 4.96
N PRO A 102 -5.26 -7.25 4.20
CA PRO A 102 -5.43 -8.57 4.79
C PRO A 102 -4.23 -8.98 5.65
N ASN A 103 -3.02 -8.74 5.17
CA ASN A 103 -1.77 -9.13 5.81
C ASN A 103 -0.59 -8.24 5.39
N GLY A 104 0.60 -8.54 5.97
CA GLY A 104 1.84 -7.80 5.68
C GLY A 104 2.32 -7.97 4.24
N GLU A 105 2.13 -9.14 3.61
CA GLU A 105 2.51 -9.40 2.23
C GLU A 105 1.82 -8.42 1.27
N VAL A 106 0.50 -8.33 1.36
CA VAL A 106 -0.31 -7.45 0.49
C VAL A 106 0.01 -5.99 0.77
N ARG A 107 0.10 -5.60 2.05
CA ARG A 107 0.45 -4.24 2.45
C ARG A 107 1.80 -3.81 1.88
N LYS A 108 2.85 -4.62 2.12
CA LYS A 108 4.22 -4.34 1.67
C LYS A 108 4.27 -4.18 0.16
N GLY A 109 3.81 -5.18 -0.58
CA GLY A 109 3.88 -5.16 -2.03
C GLY A 109 3.07 -4.03 -2.64
N PHE A 110 1.91 -3.66 -2.05
CA PHE A 110 1.11 -2.55 -2.54
C PHE A 110 1.83 -1.21 -2.30
N ILE A 111 2.35 -0.96 -1.11
CA ILE A 111 3.11 0.26 -0.80
C ILE A 111 4.36 0.37 -1.69
N GLU A 112 5.08 -0.73 -1.90
CA GLU A 112 6.22 -0.79 -2.81
C GLU A 112 5.85 -0.44 -4.26
N SER A 113 4.65 -0.83 -4.70
CA SER A 113 4.16 -0.53 -6.04
C SER A 113 3.68 0.92 -6.22
N LEU A 114 3.24 1.57 -5.13
CA LEU A 114 2.75 2.95 -5.16
C LEU A 114 3.87 3.97 -5.38
N LEU A 115 4.98 3.85 -4.67
CA LEU A 115 6.02 4.87 -4.67
C LEU A 115 6.56 5.20 -6.07
N PRO A 116 6.93 4.24 -6.94
CA PRO A 116 7.39 4.52 -8.30
C PRO A 116 6.37 5.32 -9.12
N SER A 117 5.09 5.02 -8.93
CA SER A 117 4.00 5.67 -9.69
C SER A 117 3.72 7.10 -9.24
N TYR A 118 3.97 7.41 -7.96
CA TYR A 118 3.82 8.77 -7.43
C TYR A 118 5.02 9.67 -7.73
N VAL A 119 6.23 9.11 -7.83
CA VAL A 119 7.45 9.90 -8.07
C VAL A 119 7.91 9.87 -9.53
N HIS A 120 7.35 8.97 -10.35
CA HIS A 120 7.76 8.75 -11.76
C HIS A 120 9.27 8.49 -11.94
N LEU A 121 9.89 7.88 -10.94
CA LEU A 121 11.27 7.44 -10.98
C LEU A 121 11.33 5.92 -11.16
N PRO A 122 12.40 5.40 -11.82
CA PRO A 122 12.60 3.95 -11.92
C PRO A 122 12.61 3.29 -10.53
N ALA A 123 11.97 2.12 -10.40
CA ALA A 123 11.84 1.40 -9.13
C ALA A 123 13.18 1.14 -8.44
N GLN A 124 14.24 0.86 -9.21
CA GLN A 124 15.59 0.65 -8.68
C GLN A 124 16.14 1.86 -7.92
N ASN A 125 15.88 3.07 -8.42
CA ASN A 125 16.30 4.30 -7.77
C ASN A 125 15.55 4.51 -6.45
N ASN A 126 14.26 4.18 -6.43
CA ASN A 126 13.43 4.31 -5.23
C ASN A 126 13.90 3.37 -4.10
N THR A 127 14.21 2.12 -4.43
CA THR A 127 14.74 1.15 -3.46
C THR A 127 16.04 1.63 -2.83
N PHE A 128 16.96 2.14 -3.66
CA PHE A 128 18.23 2.69 -3.16
C PHE A 128 18.02 3.89 -2.23
N TYR A 129 17.08 4.76 -2.56
CA TYR A 129 16.72 5.91 -1.71
C TYR A 129 16.16 5.48 -0.37
N VAL A 130 15.20 4.55 -0.37
CA VAL A 130 14.57 4.00 0.85
C VAL A 130 15.63 3.37 1.75
N VAL A 131 16.50 2.51 1.21
CA VAL A 131 17.57 1.84 1.99
C VAL A 131 18.56 2.84 2.57
N SER A 132 18.95 3.85 1.79
CA SER A 132 19.90 4.85 2.26
C SER A 132 19.30 5.76 3.33
N PHE A 133 18.05 6.18 3.16
CA PHE A 133 17.28 6.92 4.15
C PHE A 133 17.17 6.14 5.46
N LEU A 134 16.87 4.84 5.36
CA LEU A 134 16.79 3.96 6.52
C LEU A 134 18.13 3.87 7.27
N ARG A 135 19.25 3.73 6.57
CA ARG A 135 20.58 3.69 7.19
C ARG A 135 20.89 4.95 7.99
N ASP A 136 20.54 6.11 7.46
CA ASP A 136 20.75 7.38 8.14
C ASP A 136 19.86 7.47 9.39
N LEU A 137 18.60 7.05 9.27
CA LEU A 137 17.66 6.99 10.38
C LEU A 137 18.13 6.06 11.52
N MET A 138 18.63 4.86 11.18
CA MET A 138 19.14 3.90 12.16
C MET A 138 20.41 4.39 12.88
N LYS A 139 21.20 5.25 12.24
CA LYS A 139 22.36 5.91 12.88
C LYS A 139 21.96 7.10 13.74
N GLY A 140 20.69 7.52 13.72
CA GLY A 140 20.25 8.76 14.38
C GLY A 140 20.72 10.03 13.68
N ASP A 141 21.19 9.92 12.43
CA ASP A 141 21.67 11.04 11.64
C ASP A 141 20.50 11.75 10.96
N VAL A 142 19.82 12.59 11.73
CA VAL A 142 18.63 13.32 11.28
C VAL A 142 18.98 14.32 10.17
N GLU A 143 20.15 14.92 10.21
CA GLU A 143 20.58 15.91 9.21
C GLU A 143 20.73 15.25 7.83
N SER A 144 21.44 14.13 7.76
CA SER A 144 21.56 13.35 6.53
C SER A 144 20.18 12.83 6.02
N CYS A 145 19.28 12.43 6.92
CA CYS A 145 17.91 12.06 6.56
C CYS A 145 17.16 13.20 5.88
N LEU A 146 17.22 14.40 6.45
CA LEU A 146 16.54 15.58 5.92
C LEU A 146 17.13 16.02 4.57
N GLU A 147 18.46 16.03 4.46
CA GLU A 147 19.14 16.40 3.21
C GLU A 147 18.84 15.40 2.09
N ARG A 148 18.82 14.11 2.41
CA ARG A 148 18.43 13.06 1.47
C ARG A 148 16.98 13.22 1.04
N THR A 149 16.07 13.47 1.97
CA THR A 149 14.65 13.74 1.67
C THR A 149 14.51 14.95 0.75
N ARG A 150 15.21 16.04 1.03
CA ARG A 150 15.23 17.22 0.17
C ARG A 150 15.73 16.91 -1.25
N SER A 151 16.82 16.16 -1.35
CA SER A 151 17.39 15.74 -2.64
C SER A 151 16.44 14.83 -3.41
N PHE A 152 15.74 13.93 -2.71
CA PHE A 152 14.72 13.07 -3.30
C PHE A 152 13.57 13.88 -3.89
N PHE A 153 12.99 14.80 -3.13
CA PHE A 153 11.91 15.66 -3.64
C PHE A 153 12.38 16.56 -4.80
N ALA A 154 13.63 17.03 -4.77
CA ALA A 154 14.20 17.81 -5.86
C ALA A 154 14.41 17.00 -7.16
N SER A 155 14.51 15.67 -7.06
CA SER A 155 14.68 14.76 -8.21
C SER A 155 13.35 14.39 -8.88
N ILE A 156 12.20 14.69 -8.26
CA ILE A 156 10.90 14.43 -8.85
C ILE A 156 10.67 15.37 -10.03
N PRO A 157 10.30 14.84 -11.21
CA PRO A 157 10.08 15.65 -12.40
C PRO A 157 9.05 16.76 -12.18
N LYS A 158 9.32 17.95 -12.72
CA LYS A 158 8.47 19.15 -12.52
C LYS A 158 7.17 19.12 -13.32
N ASP A 159 7.08 18.25 -14.29
CA ASP A 159 5.97 18.17 -15.25
C ASP A 159 4.77 17.34 -14.76
N LEU A 160 4.81 16.91 -13.50
CA LEU A 160 3.70 16.21 -12.86
C LEU A 160 2.58 17.20 -12.54
N ASP A 161 1.42 17.02 -13.17
CA ASP A 161 0.27 17.91 -13.09
C ASP A 161 -0.35 18.10 -11.70
N ASN A 162 0.03 17.27 -10.71
CA ASN A 162 -0.56 17.26 -9.38
C ASN A 162 0.45 17.57 -8.27
N LYS A 163 0.99 18.79 -8.25
CA LYS A 163 1.84 19.28 -7.15
C LYS A 163 1.04 19.80 -5.96
N THR A 164 0.05 19.05 -5.53
CA THR A 164 -0.70 19.39 -4.32
C THR A 164 0.11 19.04 -3.07
N GLU A 165 -0.14 19.74 -1.98
CA GLU A 165 0.41 19.39 -0.67
C GLU A 165 0.16 17.91 -0.32
N LYS A 166 -1.03 17.41 -0.65
CA LYS A 166 -1.44 16.02 -0.44
C LYS A 166 -0.55 15.03 -1.22
N HIS A 167 -0.15 15.36 -2.44
CA HIS A 167 0.78 14.54 -3.23
C HIS A 167 2.13 14.39 -2.51
N TYR A 168 2.71 15.48 -2.00
CA TYR A 168 3.96 15.44 -1.25
C TYR A 168 3.81 14.69 0.09
N GLN A 169 2.70 14.89 0.79
CA GLN A 169 2.39 14.14 2.01
C GLN A 169 2.29 12.64 1.74
N THR A 170 1.67 12.24 0.64
CA THR A 170 1.58 10.83 0.21
C THR A 170 2.96 10.24 -0.06
N ILE A 171 3.81 10.92 -0.82
CA ILE A 171 5.17 10.46 -1.10
C ILE A 171 5.97 10.31 0.19
N PHE A 172 5.91 11.29 1.08
CA PHE A 172 6.60 11.26 2.37
C PHE A 172 6.12 10.08 3.22
N TYR A 173 4.80 9.88 3.31
CA TYR A 173 4.22 8.72 3.99
C TYR A 173 4.71 7.39 3.41
N LEU A 174 4.71 7.23 2.09
CA LEU A 174 5.18 6.01 1.43
C LEU A 174 6.66 5.74 1.73
N LEU A 175 7.50 6.77 1.70
CA LEU A 175 8.92 6.67 2.02
C LEU A 175 9.14 6.16 3.46
N PHE A 176 8.46 6.77 4.42
CA PHE A 176 8.54 6.35 5.82
C PHE A 176 7.99 4.95 6.05
N ARG A 177 6.85 4.62 5.45
CA ARG A 177 6.25 3.29 5.60
C ARG A 177 7.14 2.19 5.03
N LEU A 178 7.73 2.40 3.86
CA LEU A 178 8.70 1.45 3.29
C LEU A 178 9.92 1.28 4.19
N SER A 179 10.42 2.38 4.76
CA SER A 179 11.54 2.32 5.70
C SER A 179 11.19 1.50 6.94
N LEU A 180 10.00 1.70 7.52
CA LEU A 180 9.55 0.93 8.68
C LEU A 180 9.34 -0.57 8.36
N ILE A 181 8.81 -0.90 7.19
CA ILE A 181 8.65 -2.28 6.75
C ILE A 181 10.02 -2.98 6.67
N HIS A 182 11.05 -2.32 6.16
CA HIS A 182 12.41 -2.87 6.08
C HIS A 182 13.08 -3.03 7.45
N ILE A 183 12.67 -2.27 8.47
CA ILE A 183 13.16 -2.43 9.85
C ILE A 183 12.50 -3.63 10.53
N SER A 184 11.19 -3.79 10.34
CA SER A 184 10.39 -4.80 11.05
C SER A 184 10.51 -6.21 10.45
N GLU A 185 10.91 -6.32 9.19
CA GLU A 185 11.09 -7.58 8.47
C GLU A 185 12.53 -7.65 7.90
N PRO A 186 13.55 -7.84 8.74
CA PRO A 186 14.89 -8.09 8.25
C PRO A 186 14.87 -9.42 7.48
N THR A 187 15.20 -9.34 6.19
CA THR A 187 15.37 -10.49 5.27
C THR A 187 16.51 -11.39 5.73
#